data_1b8df557f2960364f3676b7a42c66504
#
_entry.id   1b8df557f2960364f3676b7a42c66504
#
_cell.length_a   1.000
_cell.length_b   1.000
_cell.length_c   1.000
_cell.angle_alpha   90.00
_cell.angle_beta   90.00
_cell.angle_gamma   90.00
#
_symmetry.space_group_name_H-M   'P 1'
#
loop_
_entity.id
_entity.type
_entity.pdbx_description
1 polymer ?
#
loop_
_entity_poly.entity_id
_entity_poly.type
_entity_poly.pdbx_seq_one_letter_code
_entity_poly.pdbx_strand_id
1 'polypeptide(L)'
;MDYSEQSETALRRALEDFPDAEITALHVIDFRSSDPDSGGFGDVNAWDDWFESAREHAEELLSTAEGIADEFDREITTETTVGEDTRSILEYVGERDVDHVYVGSHGRHGVARVLLGSVAETVARRSPVPVTIVR
;
A
#
# COMPACT_ATOMS: atom_id res chain seq x y z
N MET A 1 1.65 0.59 0.70
CA MET A 1 2.79 -0.36 0.81
C MET A 1 2.37 -1.73 0.34
N ASP A 2 3.16 -2.33 -0.48
CA ASP A 2 3.07 -3.72 -0.88
C ASP A 2 4.49 -4.32 -0.90
N TYR A 3 4.68 -5.50 -1.46
CA TYR A 3 6.00 -6.14 -1.51
C TYR A 3 6.87 -5.68 -2.68
N SER A 4 6.48 -4.62 -3.40
CA SER A 4 7.25 -4.13 -4.53
C SER A 4 8.40 -3.23 -4.08
N GLU A 5 9.50 -3.27 -4.82
CA GLU A 5 10.61 -2.35 -4.63
C GLU A 5 10.16 -0.90 -4.82
N GLN A 6 9.21 -0.67 -5.71
CA GLN A 6 8.67 0.66 -5.97
C GLN A 6 7.95 1.24 -4.75
N SER A 7 7.25 0.42 -3.97
CA SER A 7 6.59 0.92 -2.76
C SER A 7 7.59 1.31 -1.68
N GLU A 8 8.67 0.56 -1.53
CA GLU A 8 9.76 0.93 -0.62
C GLU A 8 10.46 2.20 -1.08
N THR A 9 10.73 2.31 -2.38
CA THR A 9 11.33 3.52 -2.97
C THR A 9 10.40 4.72 -2.79
N ALA A 10 9.09 4.53 -2.93
CA ALA A 10 8.12 5.59 -2.70
C ALA A 10 8.17 6.10 -1.25
N LEU A 11 8.28 5.19 -0.28
CA LEU A 11 8.41 5.57 1.13
C LEU A 11 9.71 6.37 1.37
N ARG A 12 10.83 5.89 0.84
CA ARG A 12 12.11 6.59 0.96
C ARG A 12 12.05 7.99 0.36
N ARG A 13 11.41 8.11 -0.78
CA ARG A 13 11.23 9.39 -1.46
C ARG A 13 10.37 10.36 -0.64
N ALA A 14 9.29 9.87 -0.06
CA ALA A 14 8.45 10.68 0.81
C ALA A 14 9.21 11.19 2.03
N LEU A 15 10.02 10.33 2.64
CA LEU A 15 10.86 10.69 3.79
C LEU A 15 11.90 11.75 3.44
N GLU A 16 12.49 11.67 2.24
CA GLU A 16 13.45 12.66 1.75
C GLU A 16 12.80 13.99 1.40
N ASP A 17 11.67 13.95 0.68
CA ASP A 17 11.01 15.15 0.17
C ASP A 17 10.31 15.96 1.29
N PHE A 18 9.83 15.27 2.33
CA PHE A 18 9.08 15.89 3.42
C PHE A 18 9.69 15.53 4.78
N PRO A 19 10.85 16.14 5.12
CA PRO A 19 11.57 15.78 6.36
C PRO A 19 10.81 16.12 7.64
N ASP A 20 9.84 17.02 7.60
CA ASP A 20 9.08 17.46 8.75
C ASP A 20 7.61 17.01 8.75
N ALA A 21 7.19 16.27 7.74
CA ALA A 21 5.80 15.82 7.62
C ALA A 21 5.53 14.55 8.43
N GLU A 22 4.27 14.40 8.83
CA GLU A 22 3.78 13.11 9.32
C GLU A 22 3.57 12.18 8.11
N ILE A 23 4.20 11.02 8.16
CA ILE A 23 4.12 10.04 7.07
C ILE A 23 3.36 8.82 7.55
N THR A 24 2.40 8.39 6.77
CA THR A 24 1.64 7.17 7.00
C THR A 24 1.93 6.15 5.90
N ALA A 25 2.36 4.98 6.28
CA ALA A 25 2.45 3.83 5.38
C ALA A 25 1.14 3.06 5.46
N LEU A 26 0.41 3.05 4.36
CA LEU A 26 -0.88 2.36 4.27
C LEU A 26 -0.74 1.07 3.47
N HIS A 27 -1.23 -0.02 4.00
CA HIS A 27 -1.39 -1.28 3.30
C HIS A 27 -2.86 -1.65 3.21
N VAL A 28 -3.30 -2.07 2.04
CA VAL A 28 -4.67 -2.52 1.82
C VAL A 28 -4.67 -4.04 1.62
N ILE A 29 -5.44 -4.73 2.46
CA ILE A 29 -5.71 -6.15 2.27
C ILE A 29 -6.91 -6.25 1.33
N ASP A 30 -6.64 -6.67 0.09
CA ASP A 30 -7.69 -6.83 -0.91
C ASP A 30 -8.07 -8.31 -0.99
N PHE A 31 -9.27 -8.64 -0.55
CA PHE A 31 -9.78 -10.02 -0.54
C PHE A 31 -9.99 -10.59 -1.94
N ARG A 32 -10.01 -9.75 -2.98
CA ARG A 32 -10.08 -10.21 -4.38
C ARG A 32 -8.76 -10.79 -4.86
N SER A 33 -7.67 -10.50 -4.14
CA SER A 33 -6.36 -11.07 -4.44
C SER A 33 -6.20 -12.50 -3.89
N SER A 34 -7.18 -13.00 -3.14
CA SER A 34 -7.19 -14.39 -2.73
C SER A 34 -7.35 -15.28 -3.97
N ASP A 35 -6.47 -16.27 -4.10
CA ASP A 35 -6.47 -17.18 -5.24
C ASP A 35 -7.75 -18.03 -5.22
N PRO A 36 -8.61 -17.93 -6.26
CA PRO A 36 -9.83 -18.75 -6.33
C PRO A 36 -9.54 -20.24 -6.45
N ASP A 37 -8.31 -20.62 -6.85
CA ASP A 37 -7.91 -22.02 -6.96
C ASP A 37 -7.38 -22.61 -5.63
N SER A 38 -7.19 -21.81 -4.60
CA SER A 38 -6.70 -22.30 -3.31
C SER A 38 -7.80 -22.93 -2.42
N GLY A 39 -8.78 -23.54 -3.07
CA GLY A 39 -9.79 -24.36 -2.36
C GLY A 39 -10.97 -23.61 -1.83
N GLY A 40 -11.80 -23.16 -2.69
CA GLY A 40 -13.22 -22.84 -2.49
C GLY A 40 -13.62 -22.11 -1.22
N PHE A 41 -14.14 -20.94 -1.37
CA PHE A 41 -14.83 -20.16 -0.32
C PHE A 41 -16.02 -20.88 0.34
N GLY A 42 -16.09 -22.21 0.21
CA GLY A 42 -17.13 -23.02 0.86
C GLY A 42 -16.81 -23.41 2.29
N ASP A 43 -15.58 -23.17 2.75
CA ASP A 43 -15.16 -23.47 4.12
C ASP A 43 -14.89 -22.17 4.88
N VAL A 44 -15.66 -21.93 5.92
CA VAL A 44 -15.54 -20.76 6.81
C VAL A 44 -14.14 -20.68 7.44
N ASN A 45 -13.54 -21.84 7.73
CA ASN A 45 -12.19 -21.91 8.30
C ASN A 45 -11.11 -21.45 7.32
N ALA A 46 -11.28 -21.75 6.03
CA ALA A 46 -10.33 -21.34 5.00
C ALA A 46 -10.29 -19.82 4.82
N TRP A 47 -11.43 -19.15 4.94
CA TRP A 47 -11.53 -17.70 4.90
C TRP A 47 -10.82 -17.06 6.10
N ASP A 48 -11.09 -17.55 7.30
CA ASP A 48 -10.49 -17.04 8.53
C ASP A 48 -8.98 -17.24 8.52
N ASP A 49 -8.49 -18.38 8.05
CA ASP A 49 -7.06 -18.70 7.93
C ASP A 49 -6.39 -17.79 6.91
N TRP A 50 -7.03 -17.53 5.77
CA TRP A 50 -6.54 -16.61 4.76
C TRP A 50 -6.42 -15.19 5.30
N PHE A 51 -7.47 -14.73 5.98
CA PHE A 51 -7.51 -13.37 6.53
C PHE A 51 -6.46 -13.18 7.62
N GLU A 52 -6.29 -14.15 8.51
CA GLU A 52 -5.26 -14.10 9.55
C GLU A 52 -3.85 -14.09 8.93
N SER A 53 -3.61 -14.91 7.92
CA SER A 53 -2.34 -14.92 7.17
C SER A 53 -2.08 -13.57 6.48
N ALA A 54 -3.11 -12.97 5.88
CA ALA A 54 -3.00 -11.67 5.24
C ALA A 54 -2.65 -10.56 6.26
N ARG A 55 -3.21 -10.64 7.46
CA ARG A 55 -2.88 -9.70 8.54
C ARG A 55 -1.45 -9.85 9.02
N GLU A 56 -0.97 -11.07 9.18
CA GLU A 56 0.43 -11.34 9.56
C GLU A 56 1.39 -10.79 8.52
N HIS A 57 1.11 -11.01 7.25
CA HIS A 57 1.90 -10.46 6.15
C HIS A 57 1.88 -8.92 6.14
N ALA A 58 0.74 -8.33 6.44
CA ALA A 58 0.62 -6.88 6.56
C ALA A 58 1.49 -6.32 7.69
N GLU A 59 1.51 -7.00 8.83
CA GLU A 59 2.35 -6.61 9.97
C GLU A 59 3.84 -6.67 9.63
N GLU A 60 4.28 -7.73 8.97
CA GLU A 60 5.66 -7.85 8.49
C GLU A 60 6.03 -6.76 7.50
N LEU A 61 5.15 -6.47 6.56
CA LEU A 61 5.35 -5.44 5.55
C LEU A 61 5.46 -4.05 6.19
N LEU A 62 4.58 -3.74 7.12
CA LEU A 62 4.59 -2.46 7.81
C LEU A 62 5.77 -2.34 8.79
N SER A 63 6.22 -3.44 9.37
CA SER A 63 7.46 -3.48 10.14
C SER A 63 8.67 -3.14 9.26
N THR A 64 8.69 -3.62 8.03
CA THR A 64 9.72 -3.24 7.05
C THR A 64 9.67 -1.72 6.77
N ALA A 65 8.48 -1.16 6.65
CA ALA A 65 8.31 0.28 6.46
C ALA A 65 8.85 1.09 7.64
N GLU A 66 8.59 0.64 8.86
CA GLU A 66 9.15 1.26 10.07
C GLU A 66 10.68 1.18 10.09
N GLY A 67 11.25 0.05 9.67
CA GLY A 67 12.69 -0.11 9.52
C GLY A 67 13.30 0.87 8.52
N ILE A 68 12.62 1.12 7.42
CA ILE A 68 13.05 2.14 6.45
C ILE A 68 13.02 3.53 7.08
N ALA A 69 11.97 3.86 7.81
CA ALA A 69 11.87 5.15 8.50
C ALA A 69 12.99 5.34 9.53
N ASP A 70 13.36 4.27 10.23
CA ASP A 70 14.49 4.28 11.19
C ASP A 70 15.82 4.66 10.54
N GLU A 71 16.04 4.29 9.28
CA GLU A 71 17.23 4.68 8.52
C GLU A 71 17.32 6.21 8.35
N PHE A 72 16.19 6.90 8.41
CA PHE A 72 16.08 8.36 8.32
C PHE A 72 15.92 9.04 9.68
N ASP A 73 16.07 8.30 10.77
CA ASP A 73 15.80 8.76 12.14
C ASP A 73 14.37 9.33 12.28
N ARG A 74 13.41 8.68 11.63
CA ARG A 74 12.02 9.12 11.56
C ARG A 74 11.08 8.06 12.10
N GLU A 75 10.00 8.54 12.72
CA GLU A 75 8.86 7.69 13.06
C GLU A 75 7.76 7.89 12.01
N ILE A 76 7.08 6.83 11.66
CA ILE A 76 5.93 6.88 10.75
C ILE A 76 4.72 6.22 11.41
N THR A 77 3.55 6.54 10.92
CA THR A 77 2.33 5.83 11.26
C THR A 77 2.15 4.69 10.26
N THR A 78 1.76 3.52 10.74
CA THR A 78 1.44 2.38 9.89
C THR A 78 -0.02 2.03 10.05
N GLU A 79 -0.72 1.83 8.95
CA GLU A 79 -2.13 1.45 8.96
C GLU A 79 -2.44 0.37 7.94
N THR A 80 -3.38 -0.48 8.31
CA THR A 80 -3.90 -1.53 7.44
C THR A 80 -5.40 -1.35 7.31
N THR A 81 -5.91 -1.44 6.09
CA THR A 81 -7.34 -1.44 5.82
C THR A 81 -7.69 -2.64 4.94
N VAL A 82 -8.95 -3.00 4.93
CA VAL A 82 -9.47 -4.13 4.14
C VAL A 82 -10.46 -3.61 3.13
N GLY A 83 -10.32 -4.01 1.87
CA GLY A 83 -11.24 -3.63 0.81
C GLY A 83 -10.59 -3.70 -0.55
N GLU A 84 -11.20 -3.07 -1.52
CA GLU A 84 -10.59 -2.88 -2.82
C GLU A 84 -9.46 -1.84 -2.71
N ASP A 85 -8.29 -2.16 -3.22
CA ASP A 85 -7.07 -1.37 -3.04
C ASP A 85 -7.22 0.10 -3.45
N THR A 86 -7.63 0.38 -4.68
CA THR A 86 -7.79 1.75 -5.17
C THR A 86 -8.83 2.54 -4.40
N ARG A 87 -9.98 1.93 -4.17
CA ARG A 87 -11.08 2.55 -3.43
C ARG A 87 -10.68 2.87 -1.99
N SER A 88 -10.05 1.92 -1.32
CA SER A 88 -9.61 2.08 0.06
C SER A 88 -8.57 3.19 0.20
N ILE A 89 -7.64 3.28 -0.74
CA ILE A 89 -6.64 4.36 -0.77
C ILE A 89 -7.33 5.72 -0.92
N LEU A 90 -8.24 5.84 -1.87
CA LEU A 90 -8.95 7.11 -2.13
C LEU A 90 -9.86 7.52 -0.97
N GLU A 91 -10.54 6.57 -0.35
CA GLU A 91 -11.34 6.83 0.85
C GLU A 91 -10.45 7.31 2.00
N TYR A 92 -9.31 6.67 2.22
CA TYR A 92 -8.36 7.08 3.25
C TYR A 92 -7.88 8.53 3.03
N VAL A 93 -7.49 8.85 1.81
CA VAL A 93 -7.03 10.20 1.44
C VAL A 93 -8.11 11.24 1.68
N GLY A 94 -9.36 10.93 1.36
CA GLY A 94 -10.49 11.85 1.53
C GLY A 94 -10.92 12.06 2.97
N GLU A 95 -10.71 11.06 3.84
CA GLU A 95 -11.17 11.08 5.23
C GLU A 95 -10.13 11.58 6.24
N ARG A 96 -8.86 11.63 5.88
CA ARG A 96 -7.74 11.78 6.81
C ARG A 96 -6.82 12.98 6.55
N ASP A 97 -7.29 14.09 6.06
CA ASP A 97 -6.48 15.32 5.87
C ASP A 97 -5.08 15.07 5.27
N VAL A 98 -5.01 14.16 4.31
CA VAL A 98 -3.78 13.86 3.60
C VAL A 98 -3.45 14.99 2.62
N ASP A 99 -2.23 15.46 2.60
CA ASP A 99 -1.79 16.56 1.73
C ASP A 99 -1.12 16.06 0.44
N HIS A 100 -0.60 14.85 0.45
CA HIS A 100 0.15 14.29 -0.68
C HIS A 100 0.17 12.77 -0.62
N VAL A 101 0.17 12.12 -1.77
CA VAL A 101 0.25 10.66 -1.87
C VAL A 101 1.50 10.25 -2.64
N TYR A 102 2.23 9.29 -2.12
CA TYR A 102 3.31 8.61 -2.82
C TYR A 102 2.88 7.18 -3.13
N VAL A 103 3.02 6.79 -4.37
CA VAL A 103 2.64 5.46 -4.83
C VAL A 103 3.70 4.92 -5.79
N GLY A 104 4.00 3.63 -5.71
CA GLY A 104 4.87 2.97 -6.68
C GLY A 104 4.17 2.84 -8.04
N SER A 105 4.93 2.96 -9.11
CA SER A 105 4.40 2.88 -10.48
C SER A 105 3.88 1.49 -10.83
N HIS A 106 4.42 0.45 -10.19
CA HIS A 106 4.02 -0.93 -10.37
C HIS A 106 3.83 -1.56 -9.01
N GLY A 107 2.81 -2.38 -8.88
CA GLY A 107 2.63 -3.20 -7.71
C GLY A 107 3.40 -4.52 -7.82
N ARG A 108 3.04 -5.44 -6.95
CA ARG A 108 3.59 -6.78 -6.78
C ARG A 108 3.71 -7.60 -8.08
N HIS A 109 2.84 -7.35 -9.06
CA HIS A 109 2.83 -8.03 -10.36
C HIS A 109 3.36 -7.12 -11.46
N GLY A 110 4.54 -6.54 -11.24
CA GLY A 110 5.15 -5.58 -12.16
C GLY A 110 5.07 -5.98 -13.61
N VAL A 111 4.40 -5.16 -14.42
CA VAL A 111 4.34 -5.30 -15.86
C VAL A 111 5.46 -4.48 -16.49
N ALA A 112 5.95 -4.96 -17.62
CA ALA A 112 7.09 -4.38 -18.33
C ALA A 112 7.07 -2.85 -18.45
N ARG A 113 8.12 -2.29 -18.00
CA ARG A 113 8.84 -1.02 -18.24
C ARG A 113 8.11 0.28 -18.56
N VAL A 114 6.96 0.34 -19.20
CA VAL A 114 6.43 1.56 -19.79
C VAL A 114 5.00 1.85 -19.33
N LEU A 115 4.35 0.91 -18.70
CA LEU A 115 2.96 1.04 -18.29
C LEU A 115 2.86 1.32 -16.79
N LEU A 116 2.07 2.31 -16.44
CA LEU A 116 1.68 2.52 -15.06
C LEU A 116 0.78 1.37 -14.60
N GLY A 117 0.99 0.91 -13.39
CA GLY A 117 0.08 -0.03 -12.76
C GLY A 117 -1.31 0.60 -12.60
N SER A 118 -2.34 -0.25 -12.59
CA SER A 118 -3.73 0.19 -12.52
C SER A 118 -4.03 1.01 -11.25
N VAL A 119 -3.44 0.64 -10.12
CA VAL A 119 -3.61 1.36 -8.85
C VAL A 119 -3.01 2.76 -8.96
N ALA A 120 -1.74 2.86 -9.39
CA ALA A 120 -1.06 4.15 -9.54
C ALA A 120 -1.81 5.08 -10.49
N GLU A 121 -2.25 4.56 -11.63
CA GLU A 121 -3.00 5.34 -12.61
C GLU A 121 -4.32 5.85 -12.04
N THR A 122 -5.09 5.00 -11.40
CA THR A 122 -6.39 5.36 -10.87
C THR A 122 -6.27 6.32 -9.69
N VAL A 123 -5.32 6.09 -8.80
CA VAL A 123 -5.05 6.99 -7.68
C VAL A 123 -4.63 8.37 -8.19
N ALA A 124 -3.72 8.43 -9.16
CA ALA A 124 -3.28 9.69 -9.74
C ALA A 124 -4.42 10.46 -10.39
N ARG A 125 -5.33 9.75 -11.05
CA ARG A 125 -6.47 10.36 -11.76
C ARG A 125 -7.55 10.88 -10.83
N ARG A 126 -7.81 10.18 -9.73
CA ARG A 126 -8.96 10.45 -8.85
C ARG A 126 -8.59 11.12 -7.52
N SER A 127 -7.34 11.19 -7.18
CA SER A 127 -6.92 11.77 -5.89
C SER A 127 -7.28 13.26 -5.82
N PRO A 128 -7.87 13.72 -4.69
CA PRO A 128 -8.11 15.15 -4.46
C PRO A 128 -6.84 15.92 -4.11
N VAL A 129 -5.71 15.23 -3.91
CA VAL A 129 -4.43 15.82 -3.54
C VAL A 129 -3.35 15.39 -4.54
N PRO A 130 -2.20 16.11 -4.58
CA PRO A 130 -1.09 15.72 -5.46
C PRO A 130 -0.63 14.30 -5.21
N VAL A 131 -0.23 13.62 -6.28
CA VAL A 131 0.28 12.25 -6.23
C VAL A 131 1.64 12.21 -6.92
N THR A 132 2.63 11.66 -6.23
CA THR A 132 3.93 11.35 -6.81
C THR A 132 3.98 9.86 -7.11
N ILE A 133 4.24 9.54 -8.37
CA ILE A 133 4.40 8.15 -8.82
C ILE A 133 5.89 7.86 -8.90
N VAL A 134 6.32 6.84 -8.18
CA VAL A 134 7.73 6.46 -8.09
C VAL A 134 7.99 5.17 -8.87
N ARG A 135 8.95 5.23 -9.75
CA ARG A 135 9.36 4.09 -10.57
C ARG A 135 10.43 3.25 -9.90
#